data_1ba84990b6deefd710c0661ecc6a6c2a
#
_entry.id   1ba84990b6deefd710c0661ecc6a6c2a
#
_cell.length_a   1.000
_cell.length_b   1.000
_cell.length_c   1.000
_cell.angle_alpha   90.00
_cell.angle_beta   90.00
_cell.angle_gamma   90.00
#
_symmetry.space_group_name_H-M   'P 1'
#
loop_
_entity.id
_entity.type
_entity.pdbx_description
1 polymer ?
#
loop_
_entity_poly.entity_id
_entity_poly.type
_entity_poly.pdbx_seq_one_letter_code
_entity_poly.pdbx_strand_id
1 'polypeptide(L)'
;LEELALCNQKIEDISGLKELPLKKLYLSKNMITDFSVLLNLIDLDTLCIMENPAENLSVIGKCTGILRLNIQGMNLTDIDFLKNLSLDYLDMSNVEVENNIFEPLTEMKKLDTLCMCDVNEAAAETLSQMSTLKALFMWGDSTILENLKPLKGMTQLETLAFTTQISSLEGIEQFPSLNFLSVNFSLVKDLSPVTGAKNLQVIDISNADIKNFEPLFGHSGLTEVHCTEEQKEEIMKIDSSPDFEIYT
;
A
#
# COMPACT_ATOMS: atom_id res chain seq x y z
N LEU A 1 -10.38 5.40 -28.44
CA LEU A 1 -10.57 4.71 -27.17
C LEU A 1 -9.26 4.76 -26.39
N GLU A 2 -9.17 5.56 -25.32
CA GLU A 2 -7.95 5.70 -24.51
C GLU A 2 -8.01 4.87 -23.23
N GLU A 3 -9.18 4.46 -22.80
CA GLU A 3 -9.39 3.65 -21.60
C GLU A 3 -10.29 2.46 -21.93
N LEU A 4 -9.91 1.27 -21.44
CA LEU A 4 -10.65 0.02 -21.66
C LEU A 4 -10.65 -0.82 -20.39
N ALA A 5 -11.84 -1.22 -19.95
CA ALA A 5 -12.04 -2.10 -18.81
C ALA A 5 -12.77 -3.38 -19.25
N LEU A 6 -12.12 -4.52 -19.09
CA LEU A 6 -12.60 -5.85 -19.44
C LEU A 6 -12.39 -6.84 -18.27
N CYS A 7 -12.73 -6.40 -17.06
CA CYS A 7 -12.53 -7.22 -15.86
C CYS A 7 -13.55 -8.36 -15.76
N ASN A 8 -13.11 -9.52 -15.25
CA ASN A 8 -13.95 -10.69 -14.93
C ASN A 8 -14.77 -11.22 -16.14
N GLN A 9 -14.14 -11.29 -17.31
CA GLN A 9 -14.77 -11.73 -18.57
C GLN A 9 -14.28 -13.11 -19.05
N LYS A 10 -13.41 -13.79 -18.28
CA LYS A 10 -12.77 -15.06 -18.67
C LYS A 10 -11.96 -14.96 -19.95
N ILE A 11 -11.37 -13.80 -20.22
CA ILE A 11 -10.56 -13.55 -21.42
C ILE A 11 -9.24 -14.31 -21.27
N GLU A 12 -8.83 -14.99 -22.34
CA GLU A 12 -7.54 -15.68 -22.47
C GLU A 12 -6.64 -14.95 -23.46
N ASP A 13 -7.21 -14.41 -24.55
CA ASP A 13 -6.49 -13.74 -25.64
C ASP A 13 -6.84 -12.26 -25.73
N ILE A 14 -5.80 -11.42 -25.68
CA ILE A 14 -5.87 -9.96 -25.78
C ILE A 14 -5.14 -9.43 -27.03
N SER A 15 -4.76 -10.30 -27.98
CA SER A 15 -4.06 -9.92 -29.22
C SER A 15 -4.80 -8.88 -30.05
N GLY A 16 -6.13 -8.85 -29.96
CA GLY A 16 -6.98 -7.86 -30.63
C GLY A 16 -6.81 -6.42 -30.15
N LEU A 17 -6.10 -6.19 -29.04
CA LEU A 17 -5.85 -4.83 -28.51
C LEU A 17 -4.72 -4.10 -29.23
N LYS A 18 -3.94 -4.78 -30.06
CA LYS A 18 -2.66 -4.33 -30.64
C LYS A 18 -2.68 -2.93 -31.26
N GLU A 19 -3.78 -2.56 -31.94
CA GLU A 19 -3.88 -1.30 -32.69
C GLU A 19 -4.63 -0.19 -31.92
N LEU A 20 -4.98 -0.44 -30.64
CA LEU A 20 -5.74 0.53 -29.85
C LEU A 20 -4.81 1.54 -29.18
N PRO A 21 -5.11 2.85 -29.23
CA PRO A 21 -4.33 3.89 -28.59
C PRO A 21 -4.68 4.00 -27.09
N LEU A 22 -4.45 2.92 -26.33
CA LEU A 22 -4.83 2.84 -24.94
C LEU A 22 -3.79 3.52 -24.05
N LYS A 23 -4.27 4.32 -23.10
CA LYS A 23 -3.52 4.87 -21.97
C LYS A 23 -3.79 4.08 -20.69
N LYS A 24 -5.04 3.61 -20.51
CA LYS A 24 -5.43 2.83 -19.33
C LYS A 24 -6.09 1.52 -19.73
N LEU A 25 -5.65 0.43 -19.12
CA LEU A 25 -6.12 -0.91 -19.41
C LEU A 25 -6.37 -1.70 -18.12
N TYR A 26 -7.61 -2.15 -17.93
CA TYR A 26 -8.05 -2.94 -16.79
C TYR A 26 -8.52 -4.31 -17.24
N LEU A 27 -7.75 -5.34 -16.89
CA LEU A 27 -7.95 -6.74 -17.32
C LEU A 27 -8.05 -7.71 -16.12
N SER A 28 -8.39 -7.20 -14.94
CA SER A 28 -8.43 -7.98 -13.70
C SER A 28 -9.38 -9.17 -13.79
N LYS A 29 -9.03 -10.27 -13.08
CA LYS A 29 -9.87 -11.47 -12.95
C LYS A 29 -10.24 -12.10 -14.29
N ASN A 30 -9.24 -12.32 -15.13
CA ASN A 30 -9.35 -13.02 -16.41
C ASN A 30 -8.44 -14.29 -16.39
N MET A 31 -8.27 -14.89 -17.55
CA MET A 31 -7.48 -16.11 -17.74
C MET A 31 -6.25 -15.85 -18.64
N ILE A 32 -5.70 -14.61 -18.59
CA ILE A 32 -4.64 -14.18 -19.49
C ILE A 32 -3.29 -14.69 -18.96
N THR A 33 -2.56 -15.37 -19.84
CA THR A 33 -1.18 -15.86 -19.56
C THR A 33 -0.14 -15.15 -20.42
N ASP A 34 -0.53 -14.54 -21.55
CA ASP A 34 0.38 -13.83 -22.46
C ASP A 34 0.01 -12.34 -22.55
N PHE A 35 0.90 -11.50 -22.07
CA PHE A 35 0.81 -10.04 -22.13
C PHE A 35 1.69 -9.42 -23.24
N SER A 36 2.18 -10.19 -24.20
CA SER A 36 3.08 -9.71 -25.26
C SER A 36 2.51 -8.58 -26.12
N VAL A 37 1.17 -8.51 -26.27
CA VAL A 37 0.48 -7.43 -27.00
C VAL A 37 0.75 -6.05 -26.37
N LEU A 38 1.05 -5.97 -25.07
CA LEU A 38 1.32 -4.71 -24.38
C LEU A 38 2.52 -3.96 -24.98
N LEU A 39 3.43 -4.65 -25.63
CA LEU A 39 4.56 -4.02 -26.33
C LEU A 39 4.14 -3.10 -27.49
N ASN A 40 2.91 -3.25 -27.99
CA ASN A 40 2.34 -2.40 -29.03
C ASN A 40 1.59 -1.19 -28.48
N LEU A 41 1.23 -1.20 -27.19
CA LEU A 41 0.46 -0.15 -26.52
C LEU A 41 1.42 0.90 -25.94
N ILE A 42 2.06 1.66 -26.82
CA ILE A 42 3.17 2.56 -26.48
C ILE A 42 2.79 3.75 -25.59
N ASP A 43 1.51 4.12 -25.56
CA ASP A 43 0.98 5.21 -24.75
C ASP A 43 0.39 4.73 -23.41
N LEU A 44 0.51 3.42 -23.11
CA LEU A 44 -0.07 2.84 -21.91
C LEU A 44 0.68 3.32 -20.65
N ASP A 45 -0.01 4.02 -19.77
CA ASP A 45 0.50 4.52 -18.49
C ASP A 45 -0.08 3.80 -17.26
N THR A 46 -1.30 3.24 -17.39
CA THR A 46 -1.99 2.55 -16.29
C THR A 46 -2.39 1.14 -16.70
N LEU A 47 -1.91 0.15 -15.96
CA LEU A 47 -2.19 -1.26 -16.20
C LEU A 47 -2.66 -1.94 -14.91
N CYS A 48 -3.83 -2.58 -14.98
CA CYS A 48 -4.36 -3.43 -13.91
C CYS A 48 -4.65 -4.83 -14.45
N ILE A 49 -3.89 -5.82 -13.98
CA ILE A 49 -3.94 -7.22 -14.42
C ILE A 49 -4.11 -8.19 -13.25
N MET A 50 -4.60 -7.70 -12.11
CA MET A 50 -4.76 -8.48 -10.90
C MET A 50 -5.50 -9.81 -11.12
N GLU A 51 -5.13 -10.84 -10.38
CA GLU A 51 -5.76 -12.16 -10.43
C GLU A 51 -5.85 -12.76 -11.86
N ASN A 52 -4.76 -12.67 -12.64
CA ASN A 52 -4.56 -13.43 -13.87
C ASN A 52 -3.53 -14.55 -13.62
N PRO A 53 -3.59 -15.68 -14.36
CA PRO A 53 -2.75 -16.86 -14.09
C PRO A 53 -1.33 -16.77 -14.67
N ALA A 54 -0.87 -15.62 -15.17
CA ALA A 54 0.48 -15.46 -15.68
C ALA A 54 1.51 -15.53 -14.55
N GLU A 55 2.51 -16.40 -14.69
CA GLU A 55 3.59 -16.61 -13.72
C GLU A 55 4.81 -15.75 -14.01
N ASN A 56 4.93 -15.23 -15.24
CA ASN A 56 6.09 -14.43 -15.69
C ASN A 56 5.61 -13.14 -16.37
N LEU A 57 6.01 -12.02 -15.81
CA LEU A 57 5.69 -10.67 -16.27
C LEU A 57 6.89 -9.93 -16.90
N SER A 58 7.94 -10.64 -17.32
CA SER A 58 9.15 -10.04 -17.90
C SER A 58 8.87 -9.14 -19.12
N VAL A 59 7.80 -9.42 -19.87
CA VAL A 59 7.35 -8.59 -20.99
C VAL A 59 6.93 -7.20 -20.54
N ILE A 60 6.31 -7.08 -19.37
CA ILE A 60 5.84 -5.80 -18.79
C ILE A 60 7.04 -4.89 -18.48
N GLY A 61 8.18 -5.46 -18.06
CA GLY A 61 9.41 -4.69 -17.84
C GLY A 61 9.96 -3.97 -19.09
N LYS A 62 9.42 -4.28 -20.28
CA LYS A 62 9.74 -3.57 -21.53
C LYS A 62 8.74 -2.45 -21.84
N CYS A 63 7.62 -2.39 -21.12
CA CYS A 63 6.58 -1.37 -21.28
C CYS A 63 6.91 -0.14 -20.40
N THR A 64 8.02 0.53 -20.70
CA THR A 64 8.59 1.59 -19.83
C THR A 64 7.75 2.84 -19.69
N GLY A 65 6.65 2.96 -20.42
CA GLY A 65 5.63 4.03 -20.28
C GLY A 65 4.70 3.85 -19.10
N ILE A 66 4.62 2.63 -18.53
CA ILE A 66 3.72 2.34 -17.42
C ILE A 66 4.20 3.07 -16.17
N LEU A 67 3.29 3.85 -15.57
CA LEU A 67 3.49 4.59 -14.33
C LEU A 67 2.73 3.97 -13.16
N ARG A 68 1.57 3.36 -13.44
CA ARG A 68 0.70 2.75 -12.43
C ARG A 68 0.43 1.29 -12.76
N LEU A 69 0.85 0.40 -11.87
CA LEU A 69 0.73 -1.05 -12.07
C LEU A 69 0.00 -1.69 -10.89
N ASN A 70 -1.02 -2.50 -11.19
CA ASN A 70 -1.67 -3.37 -10.23
C ASN A 70 -1.55 -4.83 -10.69
N ILE A 71 -0.82 -5.63 -9.88
CA ILE A 71 -0.58 -7.05 -10.08
C ILE A 71 -1.10 -7.88 -8.88
N GLN A 72 -2.02 -7.33 -8.10
CA GLN A 72 -2.56 -7.97 -6.92
C GLN A 72 -3.00 -9.42 -7.18
N GLY A 73 -2.71 -10.31 -6.24
CA GLY A 73 -3.15 -11.70 -6.26
C GLY A 73 -2.54 -12.55 -7.37
N MET A 74 -1.39 -12.16 -7.91
CA MET A 74 -0.65 -12.96 -8.89
C MET A 74 0.39 -13.83 -8.18
N ASN A 75 0.65 -15.00 -8.76
CA ASN A 75 1.69 -15.91 -8.30
C ASN A 75 2.87 -15.83 -9.28
N LEU A 76 3.95 -15.16 -8.86
CA LEU A 76 5.06 -14.81 -9.72
C LEU A 76 6.33 -15.58 -9.34
N THR A 77 7.11 -15.98 -10.33
CA THR A 77 8.43 -16.57 -10.12
C THR A 77 9.44 -15.54 -9.60
N ASP A 78 9.35 -14.30 -10.09
CA ASP A 78 10.19 -13.18 -9.67
C ASP A 78 9.49 -11.84 -9.96
N ILE A 79 10.07 -10.76 -9.44
CA ILE A 79 9.67 -9.37 -9.71
C ILE A 79 10.80 -8.54 -10.35
N ASP A 80 11.77 -9.16 -10.96
CA ASP A 80 12.92 -8.49 -11.57
C ASP A 80 12.54 -7.50 -12.68
N PHE A 81 11.41 -7.75 -13.35
CA PHE A 81 10.89 -6.86 -14.39
C PHE A 81 10.59 -5.43 -13.85
N LEU A 82 10.33 -5.28 -12.56
CA LEU A 82 10.05 -3.98 -11.92
C LEU A 82 11.24 -3.03 -12.01
N LYS A 83 12.48 -3.53 -11.99
CA LYS A 83 13.72 -2.72 -12.07
C LYS A 83 13.77 -1.81 -13.30
N ASN A 84 13.08 -2.20 -14.37
CA ASN A 84 13.07 -1.46 -15.64
C ASN A 84 11.94 -0.42 -15.75
N LEU A 85 11.03 -0.40 -14.79
CA LEU A 85 9.88 0.49 -14.79
C LEU A 85 10.14 1.74 -13.93
N SER A 86 9.46 2.81 -14.26
CA SER A 86 9.51 4.08 -13.51
C SER A 86 8.15 4.36 -12.88
N LEU A 87 7.64 3.38 -12.12
CA LEU A 87 6.31 3.48 -11.50
C LEU A 87 6.25 4.59 -10.45
N ASP A 88 5.09 5.25 -10.37
CA ASP A 88 4.69 6.08 -9.22
C ASP A 88 3.76 5.31 -8.25
N TYR A 89 3.05 4.31 -8.76
CA TYR A 89 2.13 3.47 -7.99
C TYR A 89 2.33 1.99 -8.32
N LEU A 90 2.48 1.17 -7.28
CA LEU A 90 2.50 -0.29 -7.39
C LEU A 90 1.57 -0.91 -6.34
N ASP A 91 0.61 -1.71 -6.80
CA ASP A 91 -0.15 -2.61 -5.95
C ASP A 91 0.26 -4.06 -6.25
N MET A 92 0.95 -4.66 -5.30
CA MET A 92 1.34 -6.05 -5.29
C MET A 92 0.78 -6.81 -4.07
N SER A 93 -0.35 -6.36 -3.57
CA SER A 93 -1.04 -7.04 -2.47
C SER A 93 -1.38 -8.47 -2.82
N ASN A 94 -1.19 -9.41 -1.90
CA ASN A 94 -1.37 -10.85 -2.13
C ASN A 94 -0.59 -11.40 -3.35
N VAL A 95 0.55 -10.79 -3.70
CA VAL A 95 1.48 -11.35 -4.67
C VAL A 95 2.42 -12.31 -3.95
N GLU A 96 2.39 -13.57 -4.36
CA GLU A 96 3.37 -14.56 -3.92
C GLU A 96 4.60 -14.48 -4.83
N VAL A 97 5.76 -14.22 -4.26
CA VAL A 97 7.05 -14.19 -4.96
C VAL A 97 7.89 -15.37 -4.48
N GLU A 98 8.43 -16.15 -5.39
CA GLU A 98 9.28 -17.26 -5.02
C GLU A 98 10.49 -16.77 -4.19
N ASN A 99 10.74 -17.45 -3.06
CA ASN A 99 11.79 -17.11 -2.09
C ASN A 99 11.69 -15.73 -1.41
N ASN A 100 10.56 -15.03 -1.50
CA ASN A 100 10.32 -13.71 -0.87
C ASN A 100 11.43 -12.67 -1.18
N ILE A 101 11.85 -12.59 -2.44
CA ILE A 101 12.92 -11.68 -2.88
C ILE A 101 12.31 -10.36 -3.32
N PHE A 102 12.48 -9.30 -2.54
CA PHE A 102 11.93 -7.97 -2.77
C PHE A 102 12.98 -6.89 -3.14
N GLU A 103 14.27 -7.25 -3.27
CA GLU A 103 15.31 -6.28 -3.67
C GLU A 103 14.98 -5.44 -4.91
N PRO A 104 14.27 -5.94 -5.94
CA PRO A 104 13.89 -5.12 -7.08
C PRO A 104 13.17 -3.83 -6.72
N LEU A 105 12.43 -3.80 -5.60
CA LEU A 105 11.73 -2.60 -5.13
C LEU A 105 12.69 -1.48 -4.73
N THR A 106 13.89 -1.81 -4.24
CA THR A 106 14.88 -0.80 -3.81
C THR A 106 15.42 0.05 -4.96
N GLU A 107 15.32 -0.45 -6.20
CA GLU A 107 15.72 0.28 -7.42
C GLU A 107 14.65 1.28 -7.89
N MET A 108 13.43 1.21 -7.37
CA MET A 108 12.27 1.99 -7.82
C MET A 108 12.25 3.39 -7.17
N LYS A 109 13.19 4.26 -7.55
CA LYS A 109 13.39 5.58 -6.93
C LYS A 109 12.27 6.59 -7.18
N LYS A 110 11.34 6.30 -8.09
CA LYS A 110 10.16 7.14 -8.38
C LYS A 110 8.87 6.63 -7.76
N LEU A 111 8.92 5.46 -7.11
CA LEU A 111 7.73 4.89 -6.50
C LEU A 111 7.30 5.75 -5.31
N ASP A 112 6.12 6.34 -5.44
CA ASP A 112 5.48 7.15 -4.40
C ASP A 112 4.57 6.30 -3.50
N THR A 113 3.85 5.35 -4.10
CA THR A 113 2.85 4.53 -3.40
C THR A 113 3.09 3.03 -3.61
N LEU A 114 3.17 2.30 -2.52
CA LEU A 114 3.28 0.84 -2.52
C LEU A 114 2.17 0.22 -1.67
N CYS A 115 1.44 -0.74 -2.26
CA CYS A 115 0.52 -1.62 -1.54
C CYS A 115 1.09 -3.04 -1.58
N MET A 116 1.18 -3.68 -0.41
CA MET A 116 1.65 -5.07 -0.29
C MET A 116 1.01 -5.77 0.90
N CYS A 117 1.14 -7.08 0.95
CA CYS A 117 0.67 -7.91 2.07
C CYS A 117 1.84 -8.64 2.71
N ASP A 118 1.58 -9.17 3.92
CA ASP A 118 2.43 -10.16 4.58
C ASP A 118 3.89 -9.72 4.75
N VAL A 119 4.07 -8.47 5.17
CA VAL A 119 5.40 -7.89 5.44
C VAL A 119 6.01 -8.55 6.66
N ASN A 120 7.07 -9.33 6.45
CA ASN A 120 7.91 -9.89 7.50
C ASN A 120 9.15 -8.99 7.74
N GLU A 121 10.02 -9.36 8.69
CA GLU A 121 11.21 -8.58 9.01
C GLU A 121 12.15 -8.41 7.80
N ALA A 122 12.31 -9.43 6.94
CA ALA A 122 13.17 -9.35 5.75
C ALA A 122 12.60 -8.39 4.70
N ALA A 123 11.28 -8.43 4.47
CA ALA A 123 10.60 -7.47 3.61
C ALA A 123 10.70 -6.05 4.18
N ALA A 124 10.53 -5.89 5.50
CA ALA A 124 10.66 -4.60 6.16
C ALA A 124 12.08 -4.03 6.06
N GLU A 125 13.12 -4.86 6.14
CA GLU A 125 14.50 -4.43 5.91
C GLU A 125 14.71 -3.92 4.48
N THR A 126 14.14 -4.59 3.48
CA THR A 126 14.12 -4.11 2.09
C THR A 126 13.39 -2.78 1.96
N LEU A 127 12.17 -2.69 2.53
CA LEU A 127 11.36 -1.47 2.53
C LEU A 127 12.10 -0.30 3.19
N SER A 128 12.86 -0.55 4.24
CA SER A 128 13.63 0.49 4.96
C SER A 128 14.62 1.25 4.07
N GLN A 129 15.00 0.69 2.92
CA GLN A 129 15.88 1.31 1.92
C GLN A 129 15.12 2.22 0.93
N MET A 130 13.79 2.19 0.95
CA MET A 130 12.92 2.97 0.05
C MET A 130 12.63 4.36 0.63
N SER A 131 13.67 5.16 0.81
CA SER A 131 13.60 6.47 1.48
C SER A 131 12.75 7.52 0.77
N THR A 132 12.38 7.29 -0.49
CA THR A 132 11.55 8.20 -1.31
C THR A 132 10.07 7.85 -1.28
N LEU A 133 9.70 6.70 -0.71
CA LEU A 133 8.30 6.26 -0.65
C LEU A 133 7.48 7.20 0.24
N LYS A 134 6.31 7.63 -0.26
CA LYS A 134 5.41 8.55 0.43
C LYS A 134 4.21 7.84 1.05
N ALA A 135 3.73 6.76 0.43
CA ALA A 135 2.59 6.02 0.95
C ALA A 135 2.87 4.52 0.97
N LEU A 136 2.69 3.91 2.14
CA LEU A 136 2.80 2.47 2.33
C LEU A 136 1.49 1.92 2.91
N PHE A 137 0.92 0.97 2.18
CA PHE A 137 -0.27 0.23 2.60
C PHE A 137 0.12 -1.24 2.81
N MET A 138 -0.06 -1.74 4.03
CA MET A 138 0.24 -3.12 4.40
C MET A 138 -1.05 -3.82 4.82
N TRP A 139 -1.51 -4.73 3.98
CA TRP A 139 -2.72 -5.50 4.21
C TRP A 139 -2.39 -6.96 4.53
N GLY A 140 -3.33 -7.69 5.10
CA GLY A 140 -3.23 -9.14 5.30
C GLY A 140 -2.91 -9.56 6.73
N ASP A 141 -3.17 -10.84 7.00
CA ASP A 141 -3.15 -11.41 8.35
C ASP A 141 -1.82 -12.07 8.72
N SER A 142 -0.89 -12.21 7.77
CA SER A 142 0.38 -12.93 7.94
C SER A 142 1.57 -12.00 8.17
N THR A 143 1.36 -10.70 8.29
CA THR A 143 2.43 -9.77 8.68
C THR A 143 2.93 -10.09 10.09
N ILE A 144 4.25 -10.27 10.23
CA ILE A 144 4.90 -10.69 11.50
C ILE A 144 5.72 -9.53 12.08
N LEU A 145 5.32 -8.28 11.82
CA LEU A 145 5.96 -7.14 12.46
C LEU A 145 5.26 -6.85 13.80
N GLU A 146 6.00 -6.92 14.89
CA GLU A 146 5.50 -6.54 16.20
C GLU A 146 5.28 -5.04 16.32
N ASN A 147 6.18 -4.25 15.71
CA ASN A 147 6.20 -2.79 15.78
C ASN A 147 6.76 -2.16 14.49
N LEU A 148 6.87 -0.83 14.46
CA LEU A 148 7.29 -0.07 13.27
C LEU A 148 8.82 0.12 13.12
N LYS A 149 9.62 -0.26 14.10
CA LYS A 149 11.08 -0.06 14.09
C LYS A 149 11.80 -0.64 12.88
N PRO A 150 11.42 -1.83 12.33
CA PRO A 150 12.07 -2.37 11.14
C PRO A 150 11.94 -1.50 9.89
N LEU A 151 10.95 -0.60 9.84
CA LEU A 151 10.70 0.31 8.72
C LEU A 151 11.53 1.61 8.79
N LYS A 152 12.57 1.65 9.62
CA LYS A 152 13.48 2.81 9.73
C LYS A 152 14.04 3.21 8.36
N GLY A 153 14.21 4.52 8.14
CA GLY A 153 14.80 5.05 6.89
C GLY A 153 13.78 5.57 5.89
N MET A 154 12.49 5.26 6.05
CA MET A 154 11.41 5.76 5.20
C MET A 154 11.02 7.21 5.60
N THR A 155 11.98 8.13 5.49
CA THR A 155 11.85 9.50 6.03
C THR A 155 10.87 10.40 5.28
N GLN A 156 10.49 10.02 4.04
CA GLN A 156 9.51 10.75 3.22
C GLN A 156 8.08 10.20 3.39
N LEU A 157 7.89 9.18 4.26
CA LEU A 157 6.59 8.56 4.41
C LEU A 157 5.56 9.54 5.00
N GLU A 158 4.54 9.85 4.22
CA GLU A 158 3.44 10.76 4.54
C GLU A 158 2.19 9.97 4.99
N THR A 159 1.98 8.79 4.39
CA THR A 159 0.83 7.92 4.65
C THR A 159 1.30 6.53 5.04
N LEU A 160 0.84 6.04 6.18
CA LEU A 160 1.02 4.67 6.63
C LEU A 160 -0.33 4.08 7.02
N ALA A 161 -0.72 2.98 6.37
CA ALA A 161 -1.94 2.28 6.73
C ALA A 161 -1.68 0.77 6.78
N PHE A 162 -2.23 0.10 7.79
CA PHE A 162 -2.10 -1.34 7.93
C PHE A 162 -3.32 -1.96 8.61
N THR A 163 -3.68 -3.15 8.15
CA THR A 163 -4.69 -4.04 8.76
C THR A 163 -4.02 -5.35 9.16
N THR A 164 -2.86 -5.27 9.82
CA THR A 164 -1.94 -6.39 10.01
C THR A 164 -1.82 -6.77 11.48
N GLN A 165 -1.03 -7.80 11.77
CA GLN A 165 -0.71 -8.25 13.12
C GLN A 165 0.21 -7.29 13.91
N ILE A 166 0.45 -6.06 13.41
CA ILE A 166 1.20 -5.04 14.16
C ILE A 166 0.42 -4.71 15.44
N SER A 167 1.06 -4.88 16.58
CA SER A 167 0.47 -4.69 17.90
C SER A 167 0.97 -3.44 18.63
N SER A 168 2.05 -2.80 18.14
CA SER A 168 2.66 -1.63 18.74
C SER A 168 3.04 -0.58 17.70
N LEU A 169 2.82 0.69 18.03
CA LEU A 169 3.26 1.85 17.26
C LEU A 169 4.68 2.31 17.62
N GLU A 170 5.42 1.52 18.39
CA GLU A 170 6.81 1.84 18.74
C GLU A 170 7.66 2.00 17.49
N GLY A 171 8.40 3.10 17.38
CA GLY A 171 9.16 3.48 16.18
C GLY A 171 8.46 4.48 15.28
N ILE A 172 7.22 4.90 15.58
CA ILE A 172 6.48 5.88 14.75
C ILE A 172 7.21 7.24 14.67
N GLU A 173 7.97 7.60 15.68
CA GLU A 173 8.75 8.84 15.73
C GLU A 173 9.83 8.95 14.63
N GLN A 174 10.16 7.83 13.99
CA GLN A 174 11.14 7.79 12.89
C GLN A 174 10.58 8.27 11.55
N PHE A 175 9.26 8.53 11.45
CA PHE A 175 8.59 9.03 10.24
C PHE A 175 8.27 10.52 10.35
N PRO A 176 9.24 11.42 10.11
CA PRO A 176 9.06 12.85 10.34
C PRO A 176 8.05 13.51 9.40
N SER A 177 7.72 12.89 8.28
CA SER A 177 6.75 13.41 7.30
C SER A 177 5.34 12.84 7.46
N LEU A 178 5.15 11.88 8.40
CA LEU A 178 3.87 11.17 8.54
C LEU A 178 2.76 12.11 8.97
N ASN A 179 1.73 12.21 8.12
CA ASN A 179 0.54 13.04 8.37
C ASN A 179 -0.77 12.23 8.43
N PHE A 180 -0.79 11.03 7.85
CA PHE A 180 -1.91 10.11 7.91
C PHE A 180 -1.48 8.73 8.43
N LEU A 181 -2.16 8.25 9.46
CA LEU A 181 -1.99 6.91 10.01
C LEU A 181 -3.32 6.17 10.08
N SER A 182 -3.42 4.97 9.50
CA SER A 182 -4.53 4.06 9.76
C SER A 182 -4.04 2.77 10.44
N VAL A 183 -4.63 2.48 11.59
CA VAL A 183 -4.45 1.24 12.36
C VAL A 183 -5.74 0.40 12.34
N ASN A 184 -6.59 0.63 11.37
CA ASN A 184 -7.90 -0.01 11.23
C ASN A 184 -7.75 -1.54 11.15
N PHE A 185 -8.50 -2.29 11.97
CA PHE A 185 -8.40 -3.74 12.13
C PHE A 185 -7.03 -4.27 12.57
N SER A 186 -6.14 -3.44 13.11
CA SER A 186 -4.85 -3.89 13.65
C SER A 186 -4.97 -4.42 15.08
N LEU A 187 -3.87 -5.00 15.60
CA LEU A 187 -3.77 -5.41 17.00
C LEU A 187 -3.29 -4.30 17.94
N VAL A 188 -3.15 -3.07 17.45
CA VAL A 188 -2.74 -1.91 18.27
C VAL A 188 -3.79 -1.65 19.35
N LYS A 189 -3.31 -1.49 20.60
CA LYS A 189 -4.15 -1.16 21.78
C LYS A 189 -3.71 0.10 22.49
N ASP A 190 -2.46 0.50 22.31
CA ASP A 190 -1.84 1.66 22.95
C ASP A 190 -1.46 2.72 21.93
N LEU A 191 -2.07 3.89 22.05
CA LEU A 191 -1.79 5.05 21.22
C LEU A 191 -0.70 5.96 21.79
N SER A 192 -0.10 5.65 22.95
CA SER A 192 0.93 6.51 23.57
C SER A 192 2.07 6.89 22.62
N PRO A 193 2.58 5.99 21.73
CA PRO A 193 3.63 6.36 20.78
C PRO A 193 3.22 7.42 19.76
N VAL A 194 1.91 7.62 19.50
CA VAL A 194 1.42 8.61 18.53
C VAL A 194 1.91 10.02 18.84
N THR A 195 2.13 10.34 20.13
CA THR A 195 2.68 11.64 20.54
C THR A 195 4.07 11.92 19.96
N GLY A 196 4.80 10.90 19.49
CA GLY A 196 6.07 11.02 18.78
C GLY A 196 5.94 11.41 17.30
N ALA A 197 4.79 11.19 16.68
CA ALA A 197 4.51 11.48 15.27
C ALA A 197 4.07 12.95 15.10
N LYS A 198 4.95 13.90 15.28
CA LYS A 198 4.65 15.33 15.48
C LYS A 198 3.87 16.00 14.34
N ASN A 199 3.94 15.47 13.13
CA ASN A 199 3.27 16.01 11.94
C ASN A 199 1.97 15.24 11.60
N LEU A 200 1.57 14.29 12.43
CA LEU A 200 0.33 13.53 12.23
C LEU A 200 -0.89 14.47 12.35
N GLN A 201 -1.73 14.45 11.32
CA GLN A 201 -2.94 15.26 11.22
C GLN A 201 -4.19 14.41 11.27
N VAL A 202 -4.15 13.23 10.66
CA VAL A 202 -5.30 12.33 10.56
C VAL A 202 -4.92 10.95 11.09
N ILE A 203 -5.74 10.41 11.98
CA ILE A 203 -5.62 9.04 12.46
C ILE A 203 -6.93 8.28 12.27
N ASP A 204 -6.86 7.08 11.68
CA ASP A 204 -7.97 6.12 11.64
C ASP A 204 -7.68 4.97 12.60
N ILE A 205 -8.49 4.91 13.65
CA ILE A 205 -8.44 3.88 14.70
C ILE A 205 -9.64 2.94 14.65
N SER A 206 -10.46 3.02 13.59
CA SER A 206 -11.67 2.23 13.42
C SER A 206 -11.36 0.73 13.57
N ASN A 207 -12.22 0.03 14.31
CA ASN A 207 -12.10 -1.42 14.51
C ASN A 207 -10.79 -1.93 15.18
N ALA A 208 -9.93 -1.04 15.68
CA ALA A 208 -8.82 -1.42 16.55
C ALA A 208 -9.29 -1.46 18.02
N ASP A 209 -8.77 -2.41 18.82
CA ASP A 209 -9.17 -2.60 20.23
C ASP A 209 -8.45 -1.61 21.17
N ILE A 210 -8.57 -0.31 20.88
CA ILE A 210 -7.93 0.75 21.67
C ILE A 210 -8.60 0.84 23.04
N LYS A 211 -7.78 0.92 24.11
CA LYS A 211 -8.25 0.99 25.49
C LYS A 211 -8.06 2.36 26.14
N ASN A 212 -7.15 3.18 25.60
CA ASN A 212 -6.87 4.50 26.14
C ASN A 212 -6.75 5.51 24.99
N PHE A 213 -7.66 6.48 24.97
CA PHE A 213 -7.72 7.54 23.97
C PHE A 213 -7.06 8.85 24.44
N GLU A 214 -6.56 8.94 25.69
CA GLU A 214 -5.90 10.15 26.23
C GLU A 214 -4.73 10.64 25.33
N PRO A 215 -3.91 9.78 24.69
CA PRO A 215 -2.83 10.25 23.82
C PRO A 215 -3.28 11.11 22.64
N LEU A 216 -4.52 10.99 22.18
CA LEU A 216 -5.08 11.83 21.11
C LEU A 216 -5.19 13.30 21.53
N PHE A 217 -5.57 13.56 22.77
CA PHE A 217 -5.77 14.93 23.31
C PHE A 217 -4.44 15.66 23.57
N GLY A 218 -3.34 14.93 23.71
CA GLY A 218 -2.01 15.50 23.86
C GLY A 218 -1.30 15.83 22.56
N HIS A 219 -1.93 15.56 21.41
CA HIS A 219 -1.29 15.69 20.10
C HIS A 219 -1.65 17.00 19.41
N SER A 220 -0.73 17.97 19.43
CA SER A 220 -0.98 19.35 18.95
C SER A 220 -1.21 19.49 17.43
N GLY A 221 -0.89 18.46 16.64
CA GLY A 221 -1.06 18.48 15.18
C GLY A 221 -2.31 17.76 14.68
N LEU A 222 -2.97 16.97 15.54
CA LEU A 222 -4.10 16.15 15.15
C LEU A 222 -5.33 17.00 14.85
N THR A 223 -5.91 16.81 13.67
CA THR A 223 -7.09 17.55 13.20
C THR A 223 -8.30 16.64 13.00
N GLU A 224 -8.07 15.35 12.70
CA GLU A 224 -9.13 14.41 12.38
C GLU A 224 -8.87 13.05 13.03
N VAL A 225 -9.92 12.47 13.61
CA VAL A 225 -9.94 11.11 14.15
C VAL A 225 -11.09 10.34 13.51
N HIS A 226 -10.75 9.28 12.76
CA HIS A 226 -11.72 8.33 12.23
C HIS A 226 -11.85 7.16 13.20
N CYS A 227 -13.08 6.82 13.59
CA CYS A 227 -13.34 5.80 14.59
C CYS A 227 -14.74 5.20 14.43
N THR A 228 -15.06 4.17 15.21
CA THR A 228 -16.44 3.66 15.29
C THR A 228 -17.29 4.54 16.23
N GLU A 229 -18.63 4.44 16.15
CA GLU A 229 -19.53 5.16 17.07
C GLU A 229 -19.23 4.82 18.54
N GLU A 230 -18.90 3.56 18.84
CA GLU A 230 -18.55 3.14 20.21
C GLU A 230 -17.28 3.82 20.70
N GLN A 231 -16.24 3.90 19.85
CA GLN A 231 -14.99 4.59 20.17
C GLN A 231 -15.23 6.09 20.36
N LYS A 232 -16.06 6.70 19.52
CA LYS A 232 -16.46 8.11 19.66
C LYS A 232 -17.11 8.39 21.01
N GLU A 233 -18.03 7.53 21.46
CA GLU A 233 -18.64 7.67 22.79
C GLU A 233 -17.59 7.66 23.91
N GLU A 234 -16.56 6.81 23.82
CA GLU A 234 -15.49 6.76 24.81
C GLU A 234 -14.59 8.01 24.74
N ILE A 235 -14.24 8.48 23.54
CA ILE A 235 -13.46 9.72 23.32
C ILE A 235 -14.22 10.92 23.92
N MET A 236 -15.52 11.04 23.66
CA MET A 236 -16.37 12.13 24.14
C MET A 236 -16.61 12.12 25.66
N LYS A 237 -16.33 11.00 26.36
CA LYS A 237 -16.33 10.95 27.83
C LYS A 237 -15.07 11.60 28.43
N ILE A 238 -13.94 11.60 27.72
CA ILE A 238 -12.70 12.23 28.15
C ILE A 238 -12.82 13.75 27.98
N ASP A 239 -13.20 14.19 26.77
CA ASP A 239 -13.49 15.59 26.48
C ASP A 239 -14.68 15.68 25.52
N SER A 240 -15.72 16.40 25.92
CA SER A 240 -16.94 16.61 25.11
C SER A 240 -16.76 17.60 23.95
N SER A 241 -15.61 18.25 23.83
CA SER A 241 -15.28 19.21 22.79
C SER A 241 -13.78 19.16 22.45
N PRO A 242 -13.30 18.05 21.87
CA PRO A 242 -11.89 17.89 21.51
C PRO A 242 -11.45 18.91 20.45
N ASP A 243 -10.16 19.21 20.40
CA ASP A 243 -9.56 20.13 19.42
C ASP A 243 -9.45 19.51 17.99
N PHE A 244 -9.97 18.31 17.76
CA PHE A 244 -10.01 17.60 16.48
C PHE A 244 -11.43 17.18 16.10
N GLU A 245 -11.69 17.01 14.80
CA GLU A 245 -12.96 16.51 14.27
C GLU A 245 -13.03 14.97 14.38
N ILE A 246 -14.21 14.43 14.69
CA ILE A 246 -14.45 12.99 14.81
C ILE A 246 -15.37 12.53 13.69
N TYR A 247 -14.91 11.56 12.90
CA TYR A 247 -15.65 10.91 11.81
C TYR A 247 -15.95 9.45 12.16
N THR A 248 -17.19 9.00 11.88
CA THR A 248 -17.64 7.63 12.14
C THR A 248 -18.22 6.96 10.89
#